data_365be5b4c0cdbb481837dbbdc90bf747
#
_entry.id   365be5b4c0cdbb481837dbbdc90bf747
#
_cell.length_a   1.000
_cell.length_b   1.000
_cell.length_c   1.000
_cell.angle_alpha   90.00
_cell.angle_beta   90.00
_cell.angle_gamma   90.00
#
_symmetry.space_group_name_H-M   'P 1'
#
loop_
_entity.id
_entity.type
_entity.pdbx_description
1 polymer ?
#
loop_
_entity_poly.entity_id
_entity_poly.type
_entity_poly.pdbx_seq_one_letter_code
_entity_poly.pdbx_strand_id
1 'polypeptide(L)'
;MVYAQADGIVNQDSSDVTMRLNGAAMGKVIDSGSCGKNVNYELYDDYTLRIFGKGTMYNYDWSWSSSDNELYPNVPWVSWISKIKSVVIEDGVTRIGSCAFMNCSSLTDVNIPNSVKSIGSDAFYACSSLKKINIPNSVTSIGANAFFECTSLVEVNIQDGIVTIAEGAFCNCSSLKQIDIPNSVTSIGESAFNGCSSLTEIIIPDAVTSIGDGAFANCDNLEYVKIGKGVTTIYDCVFLLYHTNPNVKTVIEFTAETPVTLASVVYFDQVYNNNAFADPENVIIRVPETMLDYYRNSEDWSRYKDSFSGYSSTDPTGISSVDNGQSATKADAVYDLQGRRVTEMLPDRIYIVNGKKVVNKFRD
;
A
#
# COMPACT_ATOMS: atom_id res chain seq x y z
N MET A 1 -19.97 0.48 12.77
CA MET A 1 -20.12 1.95 12.69
C MET A 1 -21.22 2.25 11.68
N VAL A 2 -22.23 3.03 12.06
CA VAL A 2 -23.44 3.27 11.27
C VAL A 2 -23.11 4.29 10.20
N TYR A 3 -23.23 3.89 8.92
CA TYR A 3 -23.20 4.83 7.81
C TYR A 3 -24.53 5.60 7.77
N ALA A 4 -24.47 6.90 7.91
CA ALA A 4 -25.63 7.77 7.78
C ALA A 4 -25.98 7.90 6.30
N GLN A 5 -27.23 7.52 5.95
CA GLN A 5 -27.85 7.85 4.68
C GLN A 5 -28.03 9.37 4.56
N ALA A 6 -27.80 9.92 3.37
CA ALA A 6 -28.10 11.30 3.07
C ALA A 6 -29.62 11.46 2.98
N ASP A 7 -30.24 12.02 4.01
CA ASP A 7 -31.65 12.42 3.98
C ASP A 7 -31.78 13.71 3.18
N GLY A 8 -32.16 13.56 1.90
CA GLY A 8 -32.51 14.66 1.04
C GLY A 8 -33.91 15.24 1.41
N ILE A 9 -33.94 16.32 2.17
CA ILE A 9 -35.16 17.15 2.31
C ILE A 9 -35.09 18.26 1.28
N VAL A 10 -35.88 18.12 0.22
CA VAL A 10 -36.12 19.19 -0.76
C VAL A 10 -37.23 20.09 -0.23
N ASN A 11 -36.90 21.26 0.28
CA ASN A 11 -37.85 22.35 0.45
C ASN A 11 -37.81 23.25 -0.79
N GLN A 12 -38.87 23.24 -1.57
CA GLN A 12 -39.08 24.20 -2.64
C GLN A 12 -39.52 25.54 -2.03
N ASP A 13 -38.57 26.44 -1.83
CA ASP A 13 -38.66 27.88 -2.08
C ASP A 13 -37.39 28.58 -1.62
N SER A 14 -36.90 29.45 -2.53
CA SER A 14 -35.76 30.36 -2.36
C SER A 14 -34.35 29.80 -2.63
N SER A 15 -33.58 30.61 -3.27
CA SER A 15 -32.28 30.52 -3.90
C SER A 15 -31.05 30.13 -3.03
N ASP A 16 -31.23 29.42 -1.92
CA ASP A 16 -30.14 28.93 -1.05
C ASP A 16 -30.52 27.53 -0.50
N VAL A 17 -30.40 26.50 -1.35
CA VAL A 17 -30.43 25.10 -0.85
C VAL A 17 -29.09 24.79 -0.23
N THR A 18 -28.97 24.97 1.07
CA THR A 18 -27.80 24.51 1.83
C THR A 18 -27.89 22.99 1.98
N MET A 19 -27.16 22.25 1.13
CA MET A 19 -26.98 20.81 1.31
C MET A 19 -26.13 20.51 2.54
N ARG A 20 -26.45 19.45 3.25
CA ARG A 20 -25.66 18.97 4.40
C ARG A 20 -25.05 17.63 4.08
N LEU A 21 -23.75 17.50 4.21
CA LEU A 21 -23.04 16.26 4.20
C LEU A 21 -22.58 15.95 5.63
N ASN A 22 -22.96 14.80 6.16
CA ASN A 22 -22.68 14.43 7.56
C ASN A 22 -23.10 15.50 8.59
N GLY A 23 -24.18 16.26 8.31
CA GLY A 23 -24.68 17.29 9.22
C GLY A 23 -24.02 18.67 9.10
N ALA A 24 -22.94 18.82 8.34
CA ALA A 24 -22.32 20.10 8.03
C ALA A 24 -22.95 20.75 6.79
N ALA A 25 -23.18 22.07 6.84
CA ALA A 25 -23.64 22.82 5.68
C ALA A 25 -22.53 22.86 4.64
N MET A 26 -22.82 22.47 3.41
CA MET A 26 -21.89 22.65 2.28
C MET A 26 -21.89 24.12 1.85
N GLY A 27 -20.74 24.59 1.37
CA GLY A 27 -20.57 25.93 0.87
C GLY A 27 -21.37 26.24 -0.41
N LYS A 28 -21.09 27.36 -1.03
CA LYS A 28 -21.69 27.74 -2.32
C LYS A 28 -21.02 26.94 -3.45
N VAL A 29 -21.81 26.41 -4.39
CA VAL A 29 -21.29 25.77 -5.61
C VAL A 29 -20.60 26.84 -6.47
N ILE A 30 -19.33 26.62 -6.81
CA ILE A 30 -18.51 27.48 -7.65
C ILE A 30 -18.24 26.91 -9.04
N ASP A 31 -18.39 25.59 -9.19
CA ASP A 31 -18.27 24.88 -10.47
C ASP A 31 -19.08 23.60 -10.45
N SER A 32 -19.63 23.18 -11.61
CA SER A 32 -20.43 21.95 -11.70
C SER A 32 -20.53 21.48 -13.13
N GLY A 33 -20.80 20.17 -13.30
CA GLY A 33 -20.97 19.59 -14.64
C GLY A 33 -21.10 18.08 -14.62
N SER A 34 -20.91 17.47 -15.79
CA SER A 34 -20.95 16.02 -15.95
C SER A 34 -19.52 15.48 -15.94
N CYS A 35 -19.33 14.38 -15.22
CA CYS A 35 -18.07 13.63 -15.17
C CYS A 35 -18.24 12.14 -15.48
N GLY A 36 -19.40 11.74 -15.99
CA GLY A 36 -19.72 10.39 -16.42
C GLY A 36 -21.09 10.35 -17.11
N LYS A 37 -21.48 9.25 -17.71
CA LYS A 37 -22.77 9.15 -18.46
C LYS A 37 -23.96 9.42 -17.57
N ASN A 38 -24.03 9.29 -16.36
CA ASN A 38 -25.07 9.67 -15.39
C ASN A 38 -24.41 10.01 -14.05
N VAL A 39 -23.21 10.56 -14.14
CA VAL A 39 -22.41 10.99 -12.99
C VAL A 39 -22.05 12.44 -13.20
N ASN A 40 -22.29 13.24 -12.17
CA ASN A 40 -22.07 14.68 -12.17
C ASN A 40 -21.13 15.06 -11.03
N TYR A 41 -20.63 16.28 -11.10
CA TYR A 41 -19.86 16.87 -10.01
C TYR A 41 -20.39 18.25 -9.63
N GLU A 42 -20.13 18.62 -8.40
CA GLU A 42 -20.25 19.95 -7.84
C GLU A 42 -19.01 20.27 -7.05
N LEU A 43 -18.40 21.41 -7.33
CA LEU A 43 -17.29 21.95 -6.55
C LEU A 43 -17.79 23.12 -5.72
N TYR A 44 -17.48 23.09 -4.44
CA TYR A 44 -17.91 24.10 -3.47
C TYR A 44 -16.78 25.10 -3.16
N ASP A 45 -17.13 26.25 -2.61
CA ASP A 45 -16.19 27.35 -2.29
C ASP A 45 -15.22 27.01 -1.14
N ASP A 46 -15.46 25.93 -0.39
CA ASP A 46 -14.53 25.35 0.57
C ASP A 46 -13.54 24.36 -0.08
N TYR A 47 -13.63 24.19 -1.42
CA TYR A 47 -12.87 23.25 -2.24
C TYR A 47 -13.20 21.77 -1.98
N THR A 48 -14.41 21.46 -1.52
CA THR A 48 -14.97 20.11 -1.53
C THR A 48 -15.51 19.80 -2.91
N LEU A 49 -15.04 18.71 -3.52
CA LEU A 49 -15.53 18.18 -4.80
C LEU A 49 -16.46 16.99 -4.52
N ARG A 50 -17.74 17.17 -4.82
CA ARG A 50 -18.79 16.14 -4.72
C ARG A 50 -18.97 15.46 -6.06
N ILE A 51 -18.97 14.13 -6.07
CA ILE A 51 -19.25 13.27 -7.23
C ILE A 51 -20.51 12.47 -6.93
N PHE A 52 -21.53 12.60 -7.75
CA PHE A 52 -22.83 11.99 -7.48
C PHE A 52 -23.53 11.51 -8.75
N GLY A 53 -24.56 10.66 -8.59
CA GLY A 53 -25.29 10.04 -9.67
C GLY A 53 -25.19 8.53 -9.69
N LYS A 54 -25.53 7.90 -10.83
CA LYS A 54 -25.53 6.43 -10.95
C LYS A 54 -24.77 5.99 -12.19
N GLY A 55 -23.64 5.33 -11.98
CA GLY A 55 -22.81 4.82 -13.07
C GLY A 55 -21.31 5.02 -12.86
N THR A 56 -20.58 5.09 -13.96
CA THR A 56 -19.13 5.21 -13.97
C THR A 56 -18.71 6.64 -14.28
N MET A 57 -17.66 7.12 -13.62
CA MET A 57 -16.95 8.30 -14.09
C MET A 57 -16.28 8.01 -15.44
N TYR A 58 -16.07 9.05 -16.25
CA TYR A 58 -15.24 8.95 -17.44
C TYR A 58 -13.80 8.64 -17.05
N ASN A 59 -13.06 7.96 -17.96
CA ASN A 59 -11.62 7.94 -17.91
C ASN A 59 -11.13 9.23 -18.56
N TYR A 60 -10.18 9.85 -17.91
CA TYR A 60 -9.49 11.02 -18.42
C TYR A 60 -8.08 10.65 -18.83
N ASP A 61 -7.57 11.40 -19.79
CA ASP A 61 -6.17 11.36 -20.18
C ASP A 61 -5.43 12.53 -19.55
N TRP A 62 -4.14 12.51 -19.66
CA TRP A 62 -3.29 13.61 -19.24
C TRP A 62 -2.51 14.17 -20.44
N SER A 63 -2.13 15.44 -20.35
CA SER A 63 -1.31 16.13 -21.34
C SER A 63 -0.13 16.81 -20.66
N TRP A 64 0.98 16.86 -21.37
CA TRP A 64 2.17 17.57 -20.94
C TRP A 64 2.02 19.07 -21.21
N SER A 65 2.21 19.89 -20.20
CA SER A 65 2.28 21.34 -20.32
C SER A 65 3.73 21.76 -20.51
N SER A 66 4.01 22.39 -21.67
CA SER A 66 5.36 22.91 -21.96
C SER A 66 5.69 24.21 -21.22
N SER A 67 4.70 24.87 -20.59
CA SER A 67 4.89 26.16 -19.92
C SER A 67 5.48 26.01 -18.51
N ASP A 68 5.12 24.94 -17.80
CA ASP A 68 5.52 24.67 -16.42
C ASP A 68 6.19 23.30 -16.24
N ASN A 69 6.30 22.54 -17.34
CA ASN A 69 6.90 21.21 -17.34
C ASN A 69 6.18 20.21 -16.45
N GLU A 70 4.85 20.27 -16.39
CA GLU A 70 4.00 19.42 -15.57
C GLU A 70 2.97 18.66 -16.40
N LEU A 71 2.45 17.55 -15.83
CA LEU A 71 1.38 16.74 -16.38
C LEU A 71 0.04 17.22 -15.83
N TYR A 72 -0.93 17.49 -16.70
CA TYR A 72 -2.28 17.88 -16.30
C TYR A 72 -3.33 16.90 -16.81
N PRO A 73 -4.24 16.43 -15.96
CA PRO A 73 -5.37 15.61 -16.40
C PRO A 73 -6.38 16.47 -17.16
N ASN A 74 -7.01 15.88 -18.17
CA ASN A 74 -8.09 16.53 -18.92
C ASN A 74 -9.44 16.35 -18.20
N VAL A 75 -9.50 16.78 -16.93
CA VAL A 75 -10.71 16.71 -16.09
C VAL A 75 -11.49 18.01 -16.11
N PRO A 76 -12.82 18.00 -15.92
CA PRO A 76 -13.63 19.22 -15.91
C PRO A 76 -13.19 20.27 -14.86
N TRP A 77 -12.65 19.81 -13.73
CA TRP A 77 -12.17 20.65 -12.62
C TRP A 77 -10.67 20.96 -12.68
N VAL A 78 -10.05 20.89 -13.87
CA VAL A 78 -8.60 21.10 -14.03
C VAL A 78 -8.09 22.43 -13.43
N SER A 79 -8.86 23.50 -13.54
CA SER A 79 -8.51 24.81 -12.96
C SER A 79 -8.47 24.84 -11.43
N TRP A 80 -8.93 23.78 -10.78
CA TRP A 80 -9.08 23.68 -9.33
C TRP A 80 -8.27 22.57 -8.70
N ILE A 81 -7.58 21.73 -9.50
CA ILE A 81 -6.92 20.50 -9.02
C ILE A 81 -6.00 20.75 -7.83
N SER A 82 -5.20 21.81 -7.86
CA SER A 82 -4.28 22.16 -6.76
C SER A 82 -4.98 22.72 -5.51
N LYS A 83 -6.28 23.02 -5.60
CA LYS A 83 -7.07 23.62 -4.50
C LYS A 83 -8.05 22.63 -3.87
N ILE A 84 -8.44 21.56 -4.56
CA ILE A 84 -9.36 20.55 -4.05
C ILE A 84 -8.78 19.94 -2.77
N LYS A 85 -9.53 20.02 -1.67
CA LYS A 85 -9.13 19.56 -0.33
C LYS A 85 -9.81 18.26 0.06
N SER A 86 -11.04 18.07 -0.38
CA SER A 86 -11.84 16.89 -0.06
C SER A 86 -12.59 16.40 -1.29
N VAL A 87 -12.70 15.09 -1.44
CA VAL A 87 -13.52 14.45 -2.48
C VAL A 87 -14.56 13.59 -1.80
N VAL A 88 -15.83 13.86 -2.11
CA VAL A 88 -16.97 13.11 -1.62
C VAL A 88 -17.64 12.38 -2.77
N ILE A 89 -17.51 11.06 -2.79
CA ILE A 89 -18.14 10.19 -3.77
C ILE A 89 -19.40 9.59 -3.15
N GLU A 90 -20.56 9.83 -3.75
CA GLU A 90 -21.83 9.30 -3.26
C GLU A 90 -22.12 7.88 -3.74
N ASP A 91 -23.02 7.23 -3.01
CA ASP A 91 -23.54 5.92 -3.42
C ASP A 91 -24.20 5.97 -4.80
N GLY A 92 -23.96 4.93 -5.60
CA GLY A 92 -24.39 4.83 -6.98
C GLY A 92 -23.29 5.06 -8.00
N VAL A 93 -22.19 5.74 -7.62
CA VAL A 93 -20.99 5.80 -8.44
C VAL A 93 -20.28 4.45 -8.34
N THR A 94 -20.05 3.79 -9.47
CA THR A 94 -19.53 2.41 -9.51
C THR A 94 -18.08 2.30 -9.94
N ARG A 95 -17.49 3.39 -10.45
CA ARG A 95 -16.08 3.45 -10.85
C ARG A 95 -15.53 4.86 -10.69
N ILE A 96 -14.33 4.96 -10.13
CA ILE A 96 -13.49 6.14 -10.19
C ILE A 96 -12.70 6.07 -11.50
N GLY A 97 -12.81 7.09 -12.35
CA GLY A 97 -12.16 7.13 -13.66
C GLY A 97 -10.64 7.22 -13.57
N SER A 98 -9.96 6.86 -14.65
CA SER A 98 -8.51 7.10 -14.76
C SER A 98 -8.21 8.60 -14.71
N CYS A 99 -7.10 8.98 -14.09
CA CYS A 99 -6.63 10.35 -13.90
C CYS A 99 -7.64 11.32 -13.23
N ALA A 100 -8.73 10.81 -12.64
CA ALA A 100 -9.83 11.64 -12.15
C ALA A 100 -9.40 12.69 -11.12
N PHE A 101 -8.50 12.34 -10.22
CA PHE A 101 -8.00 13.23 -9.16
C PHE A 101 -6.47 13.38 -9.23
N MET A 102 -5.89 13.11 -10.40
CA MET A 102 -4.46 13.28 -10.66
C MET A 102 -4.03 14.71 -10.30
N ASN A 103 -2.89 14.86 -9.61
CA ASN A 103 -2.32 16.13 -9.17
C ASN A 103 -3.21 16.97 -8.24
N CYS A 104 -4.20 16.38 -7.57
CA CYS A 104 -4.93 17.05 -6.50
C CYS A 104 -4.03 17.20 -5.25
N SER A 105 -2.99 18.03 -5.36
CA SER A 105 -1.91 18.14 -4.36
C SER A 105 -2.35 18.64 -2.99
N SER A 106 -3.49 19.33 -2.89
CA SER A 106 -4.10 19.75 -1.61
C SER A 106 -5.11 18.76 -1.04
N LEU A 107 -5.38 17.63 -1.72
CA LEU A 107 -6.38 16.66 -1.31
C LEU A 107 -5.94 15.94 -0.04
N THR A 108 -6.72 16.07 1.02
CA THR A 108 -6.42 15.46 2.34
C THR A 108 -7.39 14.35 2.72
N ASP A 109 -8.59 14.35 2.14
CA ASP A 109 -9.67 13.44 2.51
C ASP A 109 -10.46 12.97 1.29
N VAL A 110 -10.70 11.65 1.21
CA VAL A 110 -11.50 11.00 0.17
C VAL A 110 -12.33 9.90 0.81
N ASN A 111 -13.65 9.91 0.57
CA ASN A 111 -14.46 8.75 0.85
C ASN A 111 -14.69 7.93 -0.42
N ILE A 112 -14.56 6.61 -0.33
CA ILE A 112 -14.91 5.67 -1.39
C ILE A 112 -16.09 4.81 -0.90
N PRO A 113 -17.29 4.99 -1.46
CA PRO A 113 -18.47 4.24 -1.01
C PRO A 113 -18.47 2.79 -1.50
N ASN A 114 -19.28 1.95 -0.85
CA ASN A 114 -19.40 0.52 -1.21
C ASN A 114 -20.02 0.26 -2.59
N SER A 115 -20.53 1.27 -3.27
CA SER A 115 -20.97 1.16 -4.66
C SER A 115 -19.80 1.06 -5.65
N VAL A 116 -18.60 1.60 -5.30
CA VAL A 116 -17.43 1.60 -6.17
C VAL A 116 -16.85 0.20 -6.30
N LYS A 117 -16.63 -0.24 -7.55
CA LYS A 117 -16.10 -1.55 -7.93
C LYS A 117 -14.66 -1.48 -8.44
N SER A 118 -14.22 -0.32 -8.93
CA SER A 118 -12.87 -0.14 -9.46
C SER A 118 -12.38 1.29 -9.34
N ILE A 119 -11.06 1.42 -9.17
CA ILE A 119 -10.29 2.65 -9.20
C ILE A 119 -9.43 2.61 -10.46
N GLY A 120 -9.51 3.64 -11.30
CA GLY A 120 -8.77 3.72 -12.57
C GLY A 120 -7.27 3.95 -12.38
N SER A 121 -6.52 3.79 -13.47
CA SER A 121 -5.08 4.12 -13.48
C SER A 121 -4.88 5.61 -13.20
N ASP A 122 -3.79 5.94 -12.51
CA ASP A 122 -3.41 7.32 -12.16
C ASP A 122 -4.51 8.12 -11.42
N ALA A 123 -5.53 7.44 -10.87
CA ALA A 123 -6.73 8.11 -10.34
C ALA A 123 -6.41 9.13 -9.23
N PHE A 124 -5.42 8.87 -8.41
CA PHE A 124 -4.92 9.72 -7.33
C PHE A 124 -3.41 9.98 -7.45
N TYR A 125 -2.86 9.90 -8.67
CA TYR A 125 -1.45 10.17 -8.94
C TYR A 125 -1.06 11.56 -8.38
N ALA A 126 0.05 11.63 -7.63
CA ALA A 126 0.58 12.85 -7.01
C ALA A 126 -0.41 13.62 -6.11
N CYS A 127 -1.35 12.92 -5.45
CA CYS A 127 -2.14 13.48 -4.35
C CYS A 127 -1.27 13.61 -3.09
N SER A 128 -0.28 14.50 -3.13
CA SER A 128 0.83 14.56 -2.18
C SER A 128 0.42 14.94 -0.74
N SER A 129 -0.77 15.50 -0.52
CA SER A 129 -1.31 15.81 0.81
C SER A 129 -2.24 14.72 1.38
N LEU A 130 -2.57 13.66 0.60
CA LEU A 130 -3.45 12.59 1.04
C LEU A 130 -2.76 11.74 2.10
N LYS A 131 -3.34 11.71 3.31
CA LYS A 131 -2.72 11.03 4.46
C LYS A 131 -3.24 9.62 4.68
N LYS A 132 -4.47 9.37 4.24
CA LYS A 132 -5.18 8.13 4.54
C LYS A 132 -6.16 7.80 3.43
N ILE A 133 -6.26 6.52 3.11
CA ILE A 133 -7.26 6.00 2.16
C ILE A 133 -7.84 4.69 2.69
N ASN A 134 -9.18 4.59 2.60
CA ASN A 134 -9.90 3.36 2.90
C ASN A 134 -10.51 2.81 1.59
N ILE A 135 -10.06 1.63 1.19
CA ILE A 135 -10.51 0.93 -0.02
C ILE A 135 -11.46 -0.18 0.41
N PRO A 136 -12.77 -0.04 0.19
CA PRO A 136 -13.75 -1.00 0.66
C PRO A 136 -13.69 -2.34 -0.10
N ASN A 137 -14.23 -3.40 0.49
CA ASN A 137 -14.28 -4.75 -0.09
C ASN A 137 -15.07 -4.86 -1.40
N SER A 138 -15.84 -3.83 -1.73
CA SER A 138 -16.53 -3.73 -3.01
C SER A 138 -15.60 -3.46 -4.19
N VAL A 139 -14.42 -2.88 -3.93
CA VAL A 139 -13.41 -2.59 -4.95
C VAL A 139 -12.64 -3.87 -5.26
N THR A 140 -12.70 -4.30 -6.50
CA THR A 140 -12.04 -5.52 -6.99
C THR A 140 -10.81 -5.25 -7.84
N SER A 141 -10.59 -3.99 -8.24
CA SER A 141 -9.39 -3.60 -9.01
C SER A 141 -8.96 -2.16 -8.71
N ILE A 142 -7.63 -2.00 -8.60
CA ILE A 142 -6.93 -0.72 -8.52
C ILE A 142 -6.02 -0.67 -9.77
N GLY A 143 -6.10 0.41 -10.53
CA GLY A 143 -5.30 0.58 -11.75
C GLY A 143 -3.84 0.89 -11.47
N ALA A 144 -3.00 0.81 -12.53
CA ALA A 144 -1.59 1.17 -12.43
C ALA A 144 -1.42 2.62 -11.94
N ASN A 145 -0.40 2.86 -11.12
CA ASN A 145 -0.04 4.17 -10.55
C ASN A 145 -1.18 4.88 -9.80
N ALA A 146 -2.21 4.16 -9.36
CA ALA A 146 -3.42 4.79 -8.81
C ALA A 146 -3.13 5.74 -7.64
N PHE A 147 -2.11 5.47 -6.83
CA PHE A 147 -1.64 6.29 -5.70
C PHE A 147 -0.14 6.62 -5.80
N PHE A 148 0.39 6.64 -7.02
CA PHE A 148 1.79 7.02 -7.27
C PHE A 148 2.08 8.42 -6.71
N GLU A 149 3.21 8.59 -6.02
CA GLU A 149 3.60 9.88 -5.39
C GLU A 149 2.60 10.47 -4.37
N CYS A 150 1.77 9.65 -3.74
CA CYS A 150 1.03 10.07 -2.56
C CYS A 150 1.98 10.18 -1.34
N THR A 151 2.90 11.13 -1.38
CA THR A 151 4.05 11.20 -0.46
C THR A 151 3.69 11.37 1.01
N SER A 152 2.52 11.93 1.33
CA SER A 152 2.01 12.06 2.70
C SER A 152 1.17 10.86 3.18
N LEU A 153 0.97 9.84 2.33
CA LEU A 153 0.10 8.72 2.64
C LEU A 153 0.73 7.84 3.72
N VAL A 154 0.13 7.82 4.90
CA VAL A 154 0.63 7.09 6.11
C VAL A 154 -0.13 5.79 6.33
N GLU A 155 -1.43 5.78 6.01
CA GLU A 155 -2.36 4.69 6.28
C GLU A 155 -3.14 4.32 5.02
N VAL A 156 -3.02 3.06 4.63
CA VAL A 156 -3.80 2.45 3.53
C VAL A 156 -4.51 1.24 4.10
N ASN A 157 -5.83 1.26 4.06
CA ASN A 157 -6.65 0.13 4.47
C ASN A 157 -7.28 -0.50 3.22
N ILE A 158 -6.80 -1.67 2.82
CA ILE A 158 -7.32 -2.46 1.70
C ILE A 158 -8.10 -3.63 2.28
N GLN A 159 -9.41 -3.67 2.03
CA GLN A 159 -10.22 -4.81 2.43
C GLN A 159 -10.13 -5.95 1.40
N ASP A 160 -10.51 -7.18 1.80
CA ASP A 160 -10.54 -8.34 0.91
C ASP A 160 -11.40 -8.06 -0.34
N GLY A 161 -10.95 -8.58 -1.49
CA GLY A 161 -11.64 -8.41 -2.78
C GLY A 161 -10.69 -8.08 -3.93
N ILE A 162 -9.56 -7.44 -3.63
CA ILE A 162 -8.53 -7.14 -4.63
C ILE A 162 -7.70 -8.39 -4.88
N VAL A 163 -7.52 -8.74 -6.16
CA VAL A 163 -6.73 -9.91 -6.60
C VAL A 163 -5.31 -9.52 -6.98
N THR A 164 -5.11 -8.28 -7.44
CA THR A 164 -3.82 -7.78 -7.89
C THR A 164 -3.56 -6.39 -7.30
N ILE A 165 -2.37 -6.19 -6.74
CA ILE A 165 -1.80 -4.85 -6.54
C ILE A 165 -1.11 -4.49 -7.85
N ALA A 166 -1.63 -3.49 -8.56
CA ALA A 166 -1.15 -3.16 -9.91
C ALA A 166 0.25 -2.53 -9.91
N GLU A 167 0.84 -2.45 -11.12
CA GLU A 167 2.10 -1.74 -11.36
C GLU A 167 2.07 -0.33 -10.77
N GLY A 168 3.11 0.05 -10.04
CA GLY A 168 3.31 1.37 -9.45
C GLY A 168 2.21 1.84 -8.49
N ALA A 169 1.26 0.99 -8.10
CA ALA A 169 0.02 1.41 -7.40
C ALA A 169 0.27 2.30 -6.19
N PHE A 170 1.33 2.07 -5.42
CA PHE A 170 1.76 2.85 -4.26
C PHE A 170 3.22 3.31 -4.37
N CYS A 171 3.74 3.40 -5.61
CA CYS A 171 5.13 3.83 -5.82
C CYS A 171 5.33 5.26 -5.28
N ASN A 172 6.47 5.50 -4.61
CA ASN A 172 6.82 6.76 -3.96
C ASN A 172 5.84 7.25 -2.86
N CYS A 173 5.08 6.34 -2.23
CA CYS A 173 4.35 6.65 -1.00
C CYS A 173 5.33 6.70 0.18
N SER A 174 6.23 7.68 0.19
CA SER A 174 7.41 7.73 1.08
C SER A 174 7.09 7.82 2.58
N SER A 175 5.87 8.24 2.95
CA SER A 175 5.41 8.27 4.35
C SER A 175 4.69 7.00 4.79
N LEU A 176 4.47 6.01 3.90
CA LEU A 176 3.74 4.78 4.21
C LEU A 176 4.56 3.90 5.15
N LYS A 177 4.08 3.72 6.37
CA LYS A 177 4.80 2.99 7.43
C LYS A 177 4.45 1.51 7.48
N GLN A 178 3.20 1.20 7.14
CA GLN A 178 2.64 -0.14 7.22
C GLN A 178 1.51 -0.28 6.21
N ILE A 179 1.38 -1.46 5.64
CA ILE A 179 0.27 -1.85 4.79
C ILE A 179 -0.03 -3.34 4.99
N ASP A 180 -1.31 -3.66 5.18
CA ASP A 180 -1.77 -5.04 5.21
C ASP A 180 -2.19 -5.44 3.78
N ILE A 181 -1.50 -6.40 3.19
CA ILE A 181 -1.88 -6.98 1.90
C ILE A 181 -2.96 -8.04 2.16
N PRO A 182 -4.17 -7.90 1.58
CA PRO A 182 -5.25 -8.86 1.78
C PRO A 182 -4.90 -10.27 1.30
N ASN A 183 -5.47 -11.30 1.95
CA ASN A 183 -5.28 -12.69 1.55
C ASN A 183 -5.88 -13.04 0.16
N SER A 184 -6.71 -12.17 -0.39
CA SER A 184 -7.24 -12.29 -1.75
C SER A 184 -6.22 -11.97 -2.85
N VAL A 185 -5.10 -11.30 -2.51
CA VAL A 185 -4.08 -10.88 -3.47
C VAL A 185 -3.26 -12.09 -3.92
N THR A 186 -3.17 -12.28 -5.23
CA THR A 186 -2.39 -13.34 -5.87
C THR A 186 -1.17 -12.84 -6.63
N SER A 187 -1.10 -11.53 -6.92
CA SER A 187 0.03 -10.89 -7.59
C SER A 187 0.28 -9.47 -7.14
N ILE A 188 1.56 -9.11 -7.06
CA ILE A 188 2.05 -7.76 -6.80
C ILE A 188 2.80 -7.31 -8.05
N GLY A 189 2.39 -6.17 -8.63
CA GLY A 189 2.93 -5.64 -9.87
C GLY A 189 4.33 -5.05 -9.74
N GLU A 190 4.92 -4.74 -10.90
CA GLU A 190 6.20 -4.04 -11.00
C GLU A 190 6.16 -2.72 -10.23
N SER A 191 7.20 -2.42 -9.47
CA SER A 191 7.37 -1.17 -8.72
C SER A 191 6.18 -0.80 -7.79
N ALA A 192 5.32 -1.75 -7.43
CA ALA A 192 4.06 -1.47 -6.72
C ALA A 192 4.24 -0.68 -5.42
N PHE A 193 5.34 -0.89 -4.69
CA PHE A 193 5.72 -0.20 -3.45
C PHE A 193 7.13 0.41 -3.53
N ASN A 194 7.67 0.58 -4.74
CA ASN A 194 8.98 1.19 -4.92
C ASN A 194 9.03 2.58 -4.27
N GLY A 195 10.07 2.88 -3.49
CA GLY A 195 10.21 4.17 -2.82
C GLY A 195 9.30 4.40 -1.61
N CYS A 196 8.63 3.35 -1.08
CA CYS A 196 7.95 3.42 0.21
C CYS A 196 8.97 3.43 1.36
N SER A 197 9.79 4.48 1.41
CA SER A 197 10.98 4.55 2.25
C SER A 197 10.72 4.53 3.76
N SER A 198 9.49 4.81 4.21
CA SER A 198 9.10 4.70 5.63
C SER A 198 8.56 3.32 6.01
N LEU A 199 8.40 2.39 5.05
CA LEU A 199 7.88 1.05 5.31
C LEU A 199 8.88 0.25 6.11
N THR A 200 8.46 -0.30 7.27
CA THR A 200 9.33 -1.04 8.17
C THR A 200 9.10 -2.55 8.14
N GLU A 201 7.92 -2.96 7.74
CA GLU A 201 7.51 -4.36 7.71
C GLU A 201 6.55 -4.62 6.55
N ILE A 202 6.69 -5.78 5.93
CA ILE A 202 5.71 -6.29 4.95
C ILE A 202 5.49 -7.79 5.12
N ILE A 203 4.22 -8.19 5.12
CA ILE A 203 3.80 -9.59 5.10
C ILE A 203 3.14 -9.86 3.76
N ILE A 204 3.75 -10.72 2.96
CA ILE A 204 3.23 -11.18 1.67
C ILE A 204 2.41 -12.44 1.92
N PRO A 205 1.09 -12.45 1.62
CA PRO A 205 0.21 -13.57 1.89
C PRO A 205 0.59 -14.84 1.12
N ASP A 206 0.15 -15.99 1.63
CA ASP A 206 0.35 -17.30 1.01
C ASP A 206 -0.28 -17.44 -0.39
N ALA A 207 -1.29 -16.64 -0.70
CA ALA A 207 -1.95 -16.65 -2.00
C ALA A 207 -1.14 -15.97 -3.11
N VAL A 208 -0.17 -15.11 -2.75
CA VAL A 208 0.67 -14.40 -3.72
C VAL A 208 1.61 -15.39 -4.40
N THR A 209 1.56 -15.44 -5.72
CA THR A 209 2.40 -16.33 -6.55
C THR A 209 3.44 -15.58 -7.35
N SER A 210 3.26 -14.26 -7.56
CA SER A 210 4.20 -13.43 -8.31
C SER A 210 4.39 -12.05 -7.69
N ILE A 211 5.64 -11.60 -7.69
CA ILE A 211 6.05 -10.26 -7.26
C ILE A 211 6.85 -9.67 -8.42
N GLY A 212 6.39 -8.53 -8.92
CA GLY A 212 7.01 -7.85 -10.05
C GLY A 212 8.37 -7.24 -9.72
N ASP A 213 9.12 -6.90 -10.76
CA ASP A 213 10.43 -6.28 -10.65
C ASP A 213 10.37 -4.99 -9.84
N GLY A 214 11.36 -4.78 -8.97
CA GLY A 214 11.45 -3.58 -8.13
C GLY A 214 10.25 -3.33 -7.19
N ALA A 215 9.38 -4.31 -6.97
CA ALA A 215 8.13 -4.10 -6.24
C ALA A 215 8.31 -3.45 -4.86
N PHE A 216 9.41 -3.72 -4.17
CA PHE A 216 9.77 -3.14 -2.86
C PHE A 216 11.16 -2.50 -2.90
N ALA A 217 11.66 -2.12 -4.08
CA ALA A 217 12.93 -1.40 -4.19
C ALA A 217 12.84 -0.04 -3.46
N ASN A 218 13.97 0.43 -2.93
CA ASN A 218 14.05 1.72 -2.21
C ASN A 218 13.11 1.83 -0.98
N CYS A 219 12.70 0.70 -0.39
CA CYS A 219 12.04 0.65 0.90
C CYS A 219 13.11 0.63 2.02
N ASP A 220 13.90 1.70 2.12
CA ASP A 220 15.19 1.71 2.82
C ASP A 220 15.13 1.56 4.34
N ASN A 221 13.93 1.64 4.95
CA ASN A 221 13.70 1.36 6.36
C ASN A 221 13.08 -0.02 6.62
N LEU A 222 13.02 -0.89 5.59
CA LEU A 222 12.39 -2.19 5.72
C LEU A 222 13.28 -3.13 6.58
N GLU A 223 12.79 -3.47 7.76
CA GLU A 223 13.47 -4.33 8.75
C GLU A 223 13.01 -5.78 8.68
N TYR A 224 11.76 -6.03 8.27
CA TYR A 224 11.20 -7.38 8.23
C TYR A 224 10.31 -7.61 7.00
N VAL A 225 10.55 -8.73 6.34
CA VAL A 225 9.76 -9.22 5.21
C VAL A 225 9.38 -10.67 5.47
N LYS A 226 8.09 -10.98 5.47
CA LYS A 226 7.62 -12.36 5.47
C LYS A 226 7.05 -12.70 4.10
N ILE A 227 7.56 -13.77 3.49
CA ILE A 227 7.16 -14.21 2.17
C ILE A 227 6.36 -15.51 2.30
N GLY A 228 5.09 -15.44 1.90
CA GLY A 228 4.16 -16.55 1.92
C GLY A 228 4.58 -17.67 0.96
N LYS A 229 4.08 -18.87 1.22
CA LYS A 229 4.47 -20.12 0.53
C LYS A 229 4.09 -20.18 -0.95
N GLY A 230 3.22 -19.29 -1.43
CA GLY A 230 2.83 -19.22 -2.85
C GLY A 230 3.90 -18.68 -3.76
N VAL A 231 4.84 -17.88 -3.23
CA VAL A 231 5.93 -17.28 -4.00
C VAL A 231 6.98 -18.34 -4.29
N THR A 232 7.20 -18.62 -5.57
CA THR A 232 8.17 -19.64 -6.04
C THR A 232 9.39 -19.01 -6.72
N THR A 233 9.31 -17.73 -7.09
CA THR A 233 10.37 -17.02 -7.80
C THR A 233 10.48 -15.59 -7.29
N ILE A 234 11.69 -15.13 -7.04
CA ILE A 234 12.04 -13.74 -6.74
C ILE A 234 12.88 -13.21 -7.90
N TYR A 235 12.43 -12.12 -8.49
CA TYR A 235 13.14 -11.45 -9.57
C TYR A 235 14.18 -10.47 -9.05
N ASP A 236 15.03 -9.98 -9.93
CA ASP A 236 16.01 -8.94 -9.61
C ASP A 236 15.33 -7.68 -9.07
N CYS A 237 16.03 -6.97 -8.21
CA CYS A 237 15.62 -5.69 -7.66
C CYS A 237 14.35 -5.70 -6.79
N VAL A 238 13.68 -6.84 -6.57
CA VAL A 238 12.42 -6.86 -5.79
C VAL A 238 12.57 -6.20 -4.43
N PHE A 239 13.67 -6.47 -3.73
CA PHE A 239 14.02 -5.87 -2.44
C PHE A 239 15.39 -5.19 -2.51
N LEU A 240 15.63 -4.39 -3.56
CA LEU A 240 16.85 -3.59 -3.67
C LEU A 240 16.78 -2.44 -2.66
N LEU A 241 17.41 -2.63 -1.50
CA LEU A 241 17.34 -1.73 -0.36
C LEU A 241 18.69 -1.03 -0.15
N TYR A 242 18.66 0.28 0.03
CA TYR A 242 19.84 1.11 0.33
C TYR A 242 19.72 1.65 1.75
N HIS A 243 20.01 0.80 2.74
CA HIS A 243 19.95 1.23 4.13
C HIS A 243 20.89 2.40 4.40
N THR A 244 20.33 3.51 4.87
CA THR A 244 21.11 4.67 5.30
C THR A 244 21.86 4.41 6.62
N ASN A 245 21.42 3.42 7.39
CA ASN A 245 22.05 2.99 8.63
C ASN A 245 22.69 1.59 8.44
N PRO A 246 24.02 1.47 8.42
CA PRO A 246 24.71 0.20 8.20
C PRO A 246 24.52 -0.84 9.32
N ASN A 247 23.92 -0.44 10.44
CA ASN A 247 23.61 -1.35 11.55
C ASN A 247 22.21 -1.98 11.44
N VAL A 248 21.40 -1.56 10.47
CA VAL A 248 20.08 -2.14 10.21
C VAL A 248 20.25 -3.29 9.23
N LYS A 249 19.72 -4.45 9.60
CA LYS A 249 19.63 -5.61 8.73
C LYS A 249 18.17 -5.92 8.45
N THR A 250 17.86 -6.19 7.19
CA THR A 250 16.54 -6.71 6.82
C THR A 250 16.49 -8.20 7.07
N VAL A 251 15.49 -8.64 7.81
CA VAL A 251 15.19 -10.07 7.96
C VAL A 251 14.14 -10.44 6.91
N ILE A 252 14.46 -11.38 6.04
CA ILE A 252 13.57 -11.93 5.02
C ILE A 252 13.26 -13.37 5.38
N GLU A 253 12.00 -13.65 5.68
CA GLU A 253 11.54 -14.96 6.10
C GLU A 253 10.71 -15.63 5.00
N PHE A 254 11.18 -16.76 4.47
CA PHE A 254 10.43 -17.61 3.57
C PHE A 254 9.65 -18.66 4.37
N THR A 255 8.36 -18.79 4.09
CA THR A 255 7.52 -19.82 4.74
C THR A 255 7.33 -21.06 3.87
N ALA A 256 7.81 -21.06 2.63
CA ALA A 256 7.73 -22.19 1.72
C ALA A 256 8.64 -23.34 2.14
N GLU A 257 8.12 -24.56 2.13
CA GLU A 257 8.87 -25.82 2.29
C GLU A 257 9.36 -26.37 0.93
N THR A 258 9.25 -25.58 -0.11
CA THR A 258 9.75 -25.82 -1.47
C THR A 258 10.75 -24.72 -1.85
N PRO A 259 11.74 -25.04 -2.69
CA PRO A 259 12.71 -24.04 -3.11
C PRO A 259 12.08 -22.82 -3.78
N VAL A 260 12.54 -21.65 -3.40
CA VAL A 260 12.29 -20.40 -4.12
C VAL A 260 13.50 -20.13 -5.01
N THR A 261 13.27 -19.83 -6.28
CA THR A 261 14.33 -19.54 -7.25
C THR A 261 14.57 -18.04 -7.36
N LEU A 262 15.81 -17.66 -7.63
CA LEU A 262 16.15 -16.31 -8.08
C LEU A 262 16.14 -16.28 -9.61
N ALA A 263 15.48 -15.31 -10.19
CA ALA A 263 15.43 -15.11 -11.64
C ALA A 263 16.03 -13.74 -11.99
N SER A 264 16.95 -13.72 -12.94
CA SER A 264 17.49 -12.50 -13.48
C SER A 264 16.61 -11.93 -14.57
N VAL A 265 16.44 -10.63 -14.58
CA VAL A 265 15.75 -9.90 -15.65
C VAL A 265 16.80 -9.39 -16.63
N VAL A 266 16.57 -9.62 -17.92
CA VAL A 266 17.45 -9.13 -19.00
C VAL A 266 16.84 -7.84 -19.55
N TYR A 267 17.48 -6.70 -19.30
CA TYR A 267 17.14 -5.43 -19.91
C TYR A 267 18.21 -5.05 -20.98
N PHE A 268 17.79 -4.80 -22.21
CA PHE A 268 18.66 -4.32 -23.29
C PHE A 268 19.93 -5.17 -23.49
N ASP A 269 19.78 -6.50 -23.55
CA ASP A 269 20.89 -7.46 -23.68
C ASP A 269 21.92 -7.44 -22.54
N GLN A 270 21.63 -6.78 -21.43
CA GLN A 270 22.46 -6.82 -20.23
C GLN A 270 21.77 -7.65 -19.13
N VAL A 271 22.49 -8.65 -18.62
CA VAL A 271 22.06 -9.40 -17.45
C VAL A 271 22.46 -8.59 -16.22
N TYR A 272 21.49 -8.09 -15.50
CA TYR A 272 21.73 -7.50 -14.18
C TYR A 272 21.91 -8.65 -13.20
N ASN A 273 23.07 -8.72 -12.56
CA ASN A 273 23.44 -9.81 -11.67
C ASN A 273 22.53 -9.82 -10.43
N ASN A 274 21.73 -10.86 -10.26
CA ASN A 274 20.96 -11.30 -9.09
C ASN A 274 21.06 -10.41 -7.82
N ASN A 275 20.58 -9.17 -7.89
CA ASN A 275 20.48 -8.24 -6.78
C ASN A 275 19.04 -8.20 -6.25
N ALA A 276 18.43 -9.39 -6.06
CA ALA A 276 17.06 -9.49 -5.58
C ALA A 276 16.88 -8.78 -4.20
N PHE A 277 17.93 -8.73 -3.41
CA PHE A 277 17.97 -8.14 -2.07
C PHE A 277 19.13 -7.14 -1.96
N ALA A 278 19.18 -6.45 -0.83
CA ALA A 278 20.34 -5.64 -0.42
C ALA A 278 21.65 -6.45 -0.41
N ASP A 279 22.75 -5.78 -0.13
CA ASP A 279 24.03 -6.48 0.03
C ASP A 279 23.93 -7.60 1.06
N PRO A 280 24.57 -8.78 0.81
CA PRO A 280 24.44 -9.96 1.67
C PRO A 280 24.76 -9.72 3.16
N GLU A 281 25.64 -8.76 3.46
CA GLU A 281 25.99 -8.37 4.82
C GLU A 281 24.85 -7.63 5.56
N ASN A 282 23.89 -7.06 4.81
CA ASN A 282 22.76 -6.31 5.33
C ASN A 282 21.45 -7.11 5.35
N VAL A 283 21.51 -8.39 4.99
CA VAL A 283 20.34 -9.27 4.92
C VAL A 283 20.53 -10.51 5.79
N ILE A 284 19.47 -10.91 6.47
CA ILE A 284 19.33 -12.22 7.14
C ILE A 284 18.19 -12.94 6.46
N ILE A 285 18.45 -14.06 5.79
CA ILE A 285 17.44 -14.85 5.11
C ILE A 285 17.09 -16.05 5.98
N ARG A 286 15.85 -16.09 6.45
CA ARG A 286 15.32 -17.16 7.28
C ARG A 286 14.52 -18.12 6.42
N VAL A 287 14.83 -19.40 6.54
CA VAL A 287 14.16 -20.48 5.80
C VAL A 287 13.79 -21.60 6.75
N PRO A 288 12.77 -22.44 6.45
CA PRO A 288 12.52 -23.66 7.20
C PRO A 288 13.82 -24.48 7.33
N GLU A 289 14.09 -25.05 8.51
CA GLU A 289 15.29 -25.82 8.78
C GLU A 289 15.51 -26.93 7.75
N THR A 290 14.43 -27.54 7.28
CA THR A 290 14.43 -28.58 6.22
C THR A 290 14.97 -28.07 4.88
N MET A 291 14.98 -26.76 4.65
CA MET A 291 15.43 -26.13 3.41
C MET A 291 16.80 -25.49 3.50
N LEU A 292 17.37 -25.40 4.71
CA LEU A 292 18.61 -24.64 4.95
C LEU A 292 19.80 -25.16 4.11
N ASP A 293 19.99 -26.47 4.07
CA ASP A 293 21.07 -27.09 3.29
C ASP A 293 20.90 -26.90 1.79
N TYR A 294 19.64 -26.91 1.30
CA TYR A 294 19.36 -26.62 -0.09
C TYR A 294 19.84 -25.21 -0.46
N TYR A 295 19.44 -24.18 0.28
CA TYR A 295 19.76 -22.80 -0.05
C TYR A 295 21.25 -22.49 0.08
N ARG A 296 21.95 -23.03 1.10
CA ARG A 296 23.39 -22.84 1.30
C ARG A 296 24.24 -23.48 0.20
N ASN A 297 23.77 -24.55 -0.42
CA ASN A 297 24.46 -25.26 -1.49
C ASN A 297 23.92 -24.92 -2.89
N SER A 298 22.91 -24.10 -3.02
CA SER A 298 22.34 -23.69 -4.30
C SER A 298 23.26 -22.69 -5.00
N GLU A 299 23.49 -22.93 -6.29
CA GLU A 299 24.31 -22.06 -7.15
C GLU A 299 23.63 -20.70 -7.33
N ASP A 300 22.29 -20.67 -7.50
CA ASP A 300 21.49 -19.45 -7.65
C ASP A 300 21.58 -18.54 -6.42
N TRP A 301 21.73 -19.12 -5.23
CA TRP A 301 21.80 -18.41 -3.96
C TRP A 301 23.21 -18.19 -3.42
N SER A 302 24.23 -18.54 -4.22
CA SER A 302 25.65 -18.53 -3.78
C SER A 302 26.10 -17.18 -3.22
N ARG A 303 25.57 -16.07 -3.73
CA ARG A 303 25.84 -14.71 -3.21
C ARG A 303 25.41 -14.54 -1.75
N TYR A 304 24.31 -15.20 -1.34
CA TYR A 304 23.68 -15.04 -0.01
C TYR A 304 23.96 -16.23 0.92
N LYS A 305 24.85 -17.16 0.57
CA LYS A 305 25.08 -18.42 1.31
C LYS A 305 25.31 -18.24 2.81
N ASP A 306 25.99 -17.16 3.21
CA ASP A 306 26.33 -16.84 4.59
C ASP A 306 25.22 -16.02 5.31
N SER A 307 24.18 -15.58 4.59
CA SER A 307 23.04 -14.85 5.13
C SER A 307 21.92 -15.78 5.60
N PHE A 308 21.99 -17.09 5.29
CA PHE A 308 20.92 -18.03 5.62
C PHE A 308 20.96 -18.50 7.07
N SER A 309 19.79 -18.52 7.71
CA SER A 309 19.53 -19.17 9.00
C SER A 309 18.26 -20.02 8.92
N GLY A 310 18.32 -21.22 9.56
CA GLY A 310 17.15 -22.11 9.67
C GLY A 310 16.22 -21.68 10.80
N TYR A 311 14.93 -22.01 10.67
CA TYR A 311 13.98 -21.96 11.77
C TYR A 311 13.10 -23.23 11.78
N SER A 312 12.68 -23.65 12.97
CA SER A 312 11.77 -24.80 13.10
C SER A 312 10.33 -24.34 12.92
N SER A 313 9.56 -25.07 12.09
CA SER A 313 8.12 -24.85 11.94
C SER A 313 7.32 -25.10 13.22
N THR A 314 7.92 -25.76 14.21
CA THR A 314 7.35 -25.96 15.56
C THR A 314 7.54 -24.77 16.48
N ASP A 315 8.34 -23.77 16.09
CA ASP A 315 8.43 -22.49 16.78
C ASP A 315 7.28 -21.58 16.30
N PRO A 316 6.20 -21.43 17.07
CA PRO A 316 5.06 -20.61 16.67
C PRO A 316 5.39 -19.10 16.58
N THR A 317 6.59 -18.72 16.98
CA THR A 317 7.04 -17.31 17.01
C THR A 317 7.92 -16.97 15.81
N GLY A 318 8.45 -17.99 15.10
CA GLY A 318 9.45 -17.78 14.05
C GLY A 318 10.75 -17.12 14.53
N ILE A 319 10.89 -16.91 15.82
CA ILE A 319 12.04 -16.25 16.43
C ILE A 319 12.89 -17.32 17.11
N SER A 320 13.66 -18.09 16.33
CA SER A 320 14.80 -18.78 16.91
C SER A 320 15.81 -17.70 17.33
N SER A 321 16.24 -17.71 18.57
CA SER A 321 17.26 -16.84 19.09
C SER A 321 18.47 -16.85 18.14
N VAL A 322 18.72 -15.71 17.49
CA VAL A 322 20.02 -15.50 16.84
C VAL A 322 21.03 -15.38 17.98
N ASP A 323 21.72 -16.47 18.24
CA ASP A 323 22.81 -16.51 19.21
C ASP A 323 24.04 -15.80 18.58
N ASN A 324 23.97 -14.49 18.55
CA ASN A 324 25.09 -13.62 18.23
C ASN A 324 25.68 -13.08 19.54
N GLY A 325 26.19 -13.94 20.42
CA GLY A 325 27.15 -13.67 21.51
C GLY A 325 27.30 -12.24 22.09
N GLN A 326 26.30 -11.38 21.89
CA GLN A 326 26.26 -10.03 22.46
C GLN A 326 24.92 -9.81 23.16
N SER A 327 25.00 -9.74 24.47
CA SER A 327 23.94 -9.29 25.36
C SER A 327 23.43 -7.89 24.93
N ALA A 328 22.37 -7.85 24.16
CA ALA A 328 21.69 -6.61 23.81
C ALA A 328 20.57 -6.35 24.79
N THR A 329 20.75 -5.37 25.65
CA THR A 329 19.68 -4.66 26.33
C THR A 329 18.91 -3.82 25.29
N LYS A 330 18.14 -4.48 24.43
CA LYS A 330 17.13 -3.81 23.59
C LYS A 330 15.77 -3.98 24.23
N ALA A 331 14.97 -2.92 24.20
CA ALA A 331 13.56 -2.97 24.57
C ALA A 331 12.92 -4.17 23.86
N ASP A 332 12.19 -4.99 24.62
CA ASP A 332 11.58 -6.22 24.14
C ASP A 332 10.68 -5.94 22.91
N ALA A 333 10.98 -6.57 21.80
CA ALA A 333 10.14 -6.48 20.62
C ALA A 333 8.82 -7.22 20.89
N VAL A 334 7.70 -6.55 20.65
CA VAL A 334 6.36 -7.06 20.87
C VAL A 334 5.72 -7.41 19.55
N TYR A 335 5.10 -8.58 19.46
CA TYR A 335 4.43 -9.05 18.25
C TYR A 335 2.97 -9.44 18.57
N ASP A 336 2.07 -9.28 17.63
CA ASP A 336 0.72 -9.86 17.74
C ASP A 336 0.73 -11.38 17.48
N LEU A 337 -0.44 -12.02 17.57
CA LEU A 337 -0.54 -13.48 17.35
C LEU A 337 -0.33 -13.89 15.88
N GLN A 338 -0.36 -12.95 14.95
CA GLN A 338 -0.04 -13.13 13.54
C GLN A 338 1.46 -12.92 13.25
N GLY A 339 2.26 -12.63 14.28
CA GLY A 339 3.69 -12.40 14.17
C GLY A 339 4.07 -10.99 13.72
N ARG A 340 3.14 -10.04 13.68
CA ARG A 340 3.39 -8.65 13.32
C ARG A 340 3.94 -7.91 14.52
N ARG A 341 5.03 -7.16 14.33
CA ARG A 341 5.56 -6.29 15.38
C ARG A 341 4.57 -5.19 15.70
N VAL A 342 4.34 -4.96 16.98
CA VAL A 342 3.45 -3.89 17.44
C VAL A 342 4.24 -2.88 18.25
N THR A 343 4.00 -1.61 17.98
CA THR A 343 4.64 -0.49 18.69
C THR A 343 3.91 -0.12 19.96
N GLU A 344 2.63 -0.54 20.08
CA GLU A 344 1.78 -0.27 21.23
C GLU A 344 0.90 -1.48 21.52
N MET A 345 0.92 -1.94 22.78
CA MET A 345 0.11 -3.06 23.24
C MET A 345 -1.27 -2.54 23.68
N LEU A 346 -2.31 -2.90 22.93
CA LEU A 346 -3.69 -2.60 23.34
C LEU A 346 -4.11 -3.47 24.54
N PRO A 347 -4.97 -2.97 25.44
CA PRO A 347 -5.43 -3.72 26.61
C PRO A 347 -6.19 -4.99 26.22
N ASP A 348 -6.13 -6.00 27.08
CA ASP A 348 -6.81 -7.30 26.97
C ASP A 348 -6.52 -8.11 25.68
N ARG A 349 -5.43 -7.78 24.99
CA ARG A 349 -4.94 -8.57 23.86
C ARG A 349 -3.73 -9.41 24.26
N ILE A 350 -3.57 -10.52 23.53
CA ILE A 350 -2.44 -11.42 23.66
C ILE A 350 -1.37 -11.00 22.67
N TYR A 351 -0.14 -10.86 23.15
CA TYR A 351 1.05 -10.54 22.37
C TYR A 351 2.14 -11.60 22.58
N ILE A 352 3.13 -11.58 21.72
CA ILE A 352 4.35 -12.37 21.85
C ILE A 352 5.49 -11.40 22.21
N VAL A 353 6.07 -11.59 23.37
CA VAL A 353 7.21 -10.81 23.86
C VAL A 353 8.32 -11.81 24.24
N ASN A 354 9.47 -11.71 23.58
CA ASN A 354 10.60 -12.63 23.78
C ASN A 354 10.17 -14.11 23.62
N GLY A 355 9.35 -14.41 22.60
CA GLY A 355 8.86 -15.75 22.32
C GLY A 355 7.80 -16.29 23.29
N LYS A 356 7.32 -15.49 24.25
CA LYS A 356 6.30 -15.91 25.21
C LYS A 356 5.00 -15.14 24.99
N LYS A 357 3.86 -15.87 25.08
CA LYS A 357 2.54 -15.23 25.07
C LYS A 357 2.35 -14.40 26.32
N VAL A 358 2.06 -13.12 26.16
CA VAL A 358 1.81 -12.15 27.22
C VAL A 358 0.44 -11.52 27.00
N VAL A 359 -0.37 -11.42 28.05
CA VAL A 359 -1.63 -10.68 28.02
C VAL A 359 -1.37 -9.29 28.60
N ASN A 360 -1.62 -8.25 27.82
CA ASN A 360 -1.57 -6.88 28.32
C ASN A 360 -2.82 -6.60 29.16
N LYS A 361 -2.72 -6.80 30.48
CA LYS A 361 -3.79 -6.44 31.41
C LYS A 361 -3.55 -5.02 31.91
N PHE A 362 -4.55 -4.15 31.77
CA PHE A 362 -4.57 -2.91 32.52
C PHE A 362 -4.51 -3.26 34.02
N ARG A 363 -3.55 -2.68 34.71
CA ARG A 363 -3.66 -2.57 36.18
C ARG A 363 -4.42 -1.26 36.43
N ASP A 364 -5.60 -1.38 37.02
CA ASP A 364 -6.34 -0.27 37.59
C ASP A 364 -5.47 0.51 38.59
#